data_4e9a2ac41db7c9e8b06170dff1603e6f
#
_entry.id   4e9a2ac41db7c9e8b06170dff1603e6f
#
_cell.length_a   1.000
_cell.length_b   1.000
_cell.length_c   1.000
_cell.angle_alpha   90.00
_cell.angle_beta   90.00
_cell.angle_gamma   90.00
#
_symmetry.space_group_name_H-M   'P 1'
#
loop_
_entity.id
_entity.type
_entity.pdbx_description
1 polymer ?
#
loop_
_entity_poly.entity_id
_entity_poly.type
_entity_poly.pdbx_seq_one_letter_code
_entity_poly.pdbx_strand_id
1 'polypeptide(L)'
;MRTLLAAFLLGTTACSTPVIEPGPIVGAQLYTVRESMAADPLATLRRVADLGYREVEIAGRFGAKPEAICQQTRALELRVAAVHADWQFLRTDPATAIAETKALCSDTLILAWLPEDQRQTLAQWRDWVEQLNLIADLAEREGVRITYHAHDFEFAEIDGIRPIDLLMDELDPRIGFELDTYWLAHAGEDPLRFLQRHADRVTHLHLKDMAADGSMADVGEGTLPLAQIIIQAQQQGVRHFLVERDDASDPWASLAASLDSLRAMPLQQDTTSNAFRSANP
;
A
#
# COMPACT_ATOMS: atom_id res chain seq x y z
N MET A 1 2.18 -72.27 25.38
CA MET A 1 2.67 -71.64 24.15
C MET A 1 1.88 -70.39 23.91
N ARG A 2 2.44 -69.20 24.16
CA ARG A 2 1.83 -67.89 23.89
C ARG A 2 2.67 -67.22 22.79
N THR A 3 2.09 -67.07 21.62
CA THR A 3 2.69 -66.44 20.45
C THR A 3 2.55 -64.91 20.58
N LEU A 4 3.66 -64.18 20.68
CA LEU A 4 3.68 -62.72 20.58
C LEU A 4 3.69 -62.31 19.10
N LEU A 5 2.67 -61.57 18.67
CA LEU A 5 2.66 -60.84 17.39
C LEU A 5 3.30 -59.47 17.65
N ALA A 6 4.43 -59.22 16.96
CA ALA A 6 5.03 -57.90 16.91
C ALA A 6 4.41 -57.11 15.74
N ALA A 7 3.74 -56.03 16.04
CA ALA A 7 3.23 -55.09 15.03
C ALA A 7 4.32 -54.08 14.66
N PHE A 8 4.77 -54.11 13.41
CA PHE A 8 5.66 -53.06 12.82
C PHE A 8 4.79 -51.86 12.41
N LEU A 9 4.95 -50.75 13.10
CA LEU A 9 4.41 -49.46 12.68
C LEU A 9 5.38 -48.86 11.61
N LEU A 10 4.96 -48.87 10.35
CA LEU A 10 5.59 -48.12 9.30
C LEU A 10 5.19 -46.66 9.45
N GLY A 11 6.09 -45.84 9.97
CA GLY A 11 5.96 -44.39 9.99
C GLY A 11 6.10 -43.80 8.57
N THR A 12 5.04 -43.39 7.96
CA THR A 12 5.07 -42.58 6.74
C THR A 12 5.45 -41.15 7.09
N THR A 13 6.71 -40.81 6.87
CA THR A 13 7.15 -39.41 6.84
C THR A 13 6.51 -38.73 5.63
N ALA A 14 5.44 -37.97 5.88
CA ALA A 14 4.88 -37.09 4.86
C ALA A 14 5.95 -36.03 4.53
N CYS A 15 6.51 -36.11 3.34
CA CYS A 15 7.34 -35.06 2.78
C CYS A 15 6.39 -33.89 2.42
N SER A 16 6.28 -32.92 3.36
CA SER A 16 5.59 -31.68 3.06
C SER A 16 6.43 -30.91 2.05
N THR A 17 5.98 -30.86 0.79
CA THR A 17 6.50 -29.89 -0.16
C THR A 17 6.35 -28.50 0.44
N PRO A 18 7.40 -27.66 0.45
CA PRO A 18 7.25 -26.29 0.91
C PRO A 18 6.17 -25.61 0.04
N VAL A 19 5.12 -25.10 0.67
CA VAL A 19 4.17 -24.21 0.03
C VAL A 19 4.97 -22.93 -0.23
N ILE A 20 5.32 -22.69 -1.50
CA ILE A 20 5.86 -21.41 -1.91
C ILE A 20 4.70 -20.43 -1.79
N GLU A 21 4.72 -19.60 -0.73
CA GLU A 21 3.77 -18.50 -0.62
C GLU A 21 3.93 -17.64 -1.87
N PRO A 22 2.84 -17.30 -2.56
CA PRO A 22 2.93 -16.42 -3.71
C PRO A 22 3.58 -15.11 -3.27
N GLY A 23 4.50 -14.58 -4.08
CA GLY A 23 5.13 -13.29 -3.84
C GLY A 23 4.09 -12.16 -3.67
N PRO A 24 4.51 -10.96 -3.29
CA PRO A 24 3.58 -9.85 -3.07
C PRO A 24 2.74 -9.61 -4.32
N ILE A 25 1.45 -9.33 -4.13
CA ILE A 25 0.62 -8.83 -5.22
C ILE A 25 1.05 -7.39 -5.45
N VAL A 26 1.61 -7.13 -6.64
CA VAL A 26 2.05 -5.80 -7.03
C VAL A 26 0.93 -5.11 -7.81
N GLY A 27 0.56 -3.95 -7.34
CA GLY A 27 -0.42 -3.06 -7.94
C GLY A 27 0.23 -1.83 -8.58
N ALA A 28 -0.59 -1.07 -9.30
CA ALA A 28 -0.25 0.24 -9.83
C ALA A 28 -1.16 1.31 -9.24
N GLN A 29 -0.56 2.38 -8.71
CA GLN A 29 -1.30 3.60 -8.40
C GLN A 29 -1.58 4.35 -9.71
N LEU A 30 -2.86 4.54 -10.01
CA LEU A 30 -3.29 5.08 -11.31
C LEU A 30 -3.03 6.57 -11.49
N TYR A 31 -2.53 7.26 -10.45
CA TYR A 31 -2.04 8.63 -10.59
C TYR A 31 -0.86 8.74 -11.55
N THR A 32 -0.01 7.72 -11.62
CA THR A 32 1.07 7.63 -12.60
C THR A 32 0.56 7.79 -14.03
N VAL A 33 -0.60 7.22 -14.35
CA VAL A 33 -1.25 7.26 -15.67
C VAL A 33 -2.51 8.14 -15.69
N ARG A 34 -2.60 9.15 -14.81
CA ARG A 34 -3.78 10.02 -14.62
C ARG A 34 -4.33 10.64 -15.89
N GLU A 35 -3.45 11.04 -16.82
CA GLU A 35 -3.88 11.62 -18.10
C GLU A 35 -4.59 10.58 -18.97
N SER A 36 -4.07 9.36 -19.02
CA SER A 36 -4.72 8.24 -19.72
C SER A 36 -6.04 7.85 -19.05
N MET A 37 -6.08 7.84 -17.71
CA MET A 37 -7.31 7.63 -16.94
C MET A 37 -8.37 8.70 -17.23
N ALA A 38 -7.97 9.96 -17.33
CA ALA A 38 -8.88 11.05 -17.68
C ALA A 38 -9.40 10.96 -19.13
N ALA A 39 -8.60 10.43 -20.04
CA ALA A 39 -8.96 10.29 -21.45
C ALA A 39 -9.89 9.07 -21.70
N ASP A 40 -9.51 7.89 -21.19
CA ASP A 40 -10.29 6.64 -21.29
C ASP A 40 -9.92 5.69 -20.15
N PRO A 41 -10.65 5.72 -19.04
CA PRO A 41 -10.34 4.88 -17.87
C PRO A 41 -10.43 3.37 -18.17
N LEU A 42 -11.38 2.94 -19.01
CA LEU A 42 -11.55 1.52 -19.27
C LEU A 42 -10.45 0.93 -20.18
N ALA A 43 -9.99 1.70 -21.18
CA ALA A 43 -8.84 1.31 -21.99
C ALA A 43 -7.54 1.36 -21.17
N THR A 44 -7.40 2.32 -20.27
CA THR A 44 -6.24 2.45 -19.38
C THR A 44 -6.14 1.25 -18.43
N LEU A 45 -7.22 0.84 -17.79
CA LEU A 45 -7.25 -0.35 -16.94
C LEU A 45 -6.84 -1.63 -17.71
N ARG A 46 -7.31 -1.76 -18.96
CA ARG A 46 -6.89 -2.89 -19.81
C ARG A 46 -5.39 -2.87 -20.04
N ARG A 47 -4.83 -1.71 -20.38
CA ARG A 47 -3.39 -1.58 -20.62
C ARG A 47 -2.57 -1.89 -19.35
N VAL A 48 -3.02 -1.48 -18.18
CA VAL A 48 -2.40 -1.84 -16.89
C VAL A 48 -2.42 -3.34 -16.66
N ALA A 49 -3.54 -4.02 -16.93
CA ALA A 49 -3.65 -5.47 -16.84
C ALA A 49 -2.74 -6.18 -17.84
N ASP A 50 -2.65 -5.67 -19.09
CA ASP A 50 -1.79 -6.21 -20.16
C ASP A 50 -0.30 -6.10 -19.83
N LEU A 51 0.14 -5.08 -19.08
CA LEU A 51 1.49 -5.00 -18.51
C LEU A 51 1.76 -6.12 -17.49
N GLY A 52 0.72 -6.64 -16.87
CA GLY A 52 0.82 -7.74 -15.92
C GLY A 52 0.59 -7.37 -14.47
N TYR A 53 0.16 -6.15 -14.18
CA TYR A 53 -0.35 -5.79 -12.85
C TYR A 53 -1.59 -6.61 -12.52
N ARG A 54 -1.81 -6.88 -11.24
CA ARG A 54 -2.96 -7.62 -10.74
C ARG A 54 -3.78 -6.84 -9.72
N GLU A 55 -3.30 -5.68 -9.36
CA GLU A 55 -3.95 -4.78 -8.43
C GLU A 55 -3.81 -3.34 -8.94
N VAL A 56 -4.80 -2.51 -8.63
CA VAL A 56 -4.77 -1.07 -8.92
C VAL A 56 -5.27 -0.29 -7.72
N GLU A 57 -4.78 0.94 -7.59
CA GLU A 57 -5.33 1.92 -6.70
C GLU A 57 -5.90 3.08 -7.51
N ILE A 58 -7.14 3.45 -7.18
CA ILE A 58 -7.88 4.48 -7.92
C ILE A 58 -7.51 5.84 -7.37
N ALA A 59 -6.87 6.69 -8.18
CA ALA A 59 -6.34 7.99 -7.77
C ALA A 59 -7.39 9.14 -7.78
N GLY A 60 -8.66 8.83 -7.89
CA GLY A 60 -9.73 9.81 -7.91
C GLY A 60 -10.80 9.54 -8.96
N ARG A 61 -11.64 10.56 -9.23
CA ARG A 61 -12.74 10.46 -10.20
C ARG A 61 -12.26 10.77 -11.62
N PHE A 62 -12.41 9.81 -12.55
CA PHE A 62 -11.97 9.93 -13.94
C PHE A 62 -13.13 9.98 -14.95
N GLY A 63 -14.32 10.42 -14.52
CA GLY A 63 -15.45 10.61 -15.41
C GLY A 63 -16.25 9.33 -15.76
N ALA A 64 -15.73 8.15 -15.52
CA ALA A 64 -16.49 6.91 -15.64
C ALA A 64 -17.33 6.65 -14.37
N LYS A 65 -18.44 5.92 -14.54
CA LYS A 65 -19.23 5.49 -13.38
C LYS A 65 -18.45 4.47 -12.55
N PRO A 66 -18.49 4.53 -11.21
CA PRO A 66 -17.83 3.58 -10.33
C PRO A 66 -18.12 2.13 -10.67
N GLU A 67 -19.36 1.79 -10.98
CA GLU A 67 -19.79 0.43 -11.32
C GLU A 67 -19.17 -0.06 -12.64
N ALA A 68 -18.96 0.85 -13.61
CA ALA A 68 -18.32 0.50 -14.88
C ALA A 68 -16.81 0.19 -14.67
N ILE A 69 -16.13 0.95 -13.83
CA ILE A 69 -14.76 0.69 -13.43
C ILE A 69 -14.67 -0.67 -12.70
N CYS A 70 -15.54 -0.89 -11.72
CA CYS A 70 -15.61 -2.17 -11.01
C CYS A 70 -15.87 -3.37 -11.93
N GLN A 71 -16.80 -3.24 -12.87
CA GLN A 71 -17.07 -4.29 -13.85
C GLN A 71 -15.84 -4.56 -14.73
N GLN A 72 -15.15 -3.50 -15.16
CA GLN A 72 -13.94 -3.62 -15.99
C GLN A 72 -12.80 -4.26 -15.22
N THR A 73 -12.52 -3.84 -13.98
CA THR A 73 -11.46 -4.41 -13.16
C THR A 73 -11.70 -5.90 -12.90
N ARG A 74 -12.93 -6.30 -12.59
CA ARG A 74 -13.30 -7.72 -12.43
C ARG A 74 -13.10 -8.52 -13.72
N ALA A 75 -13.49 -7.98 -14.87
CA ALA A 75 -13.32 -8.65 -16.17
C ALA A 75 -11.85 -8.83 -16.56
N LEU A 76 -10.96 -7.97 -16.02
CA LEU A 76 -9.52 -7.99 -16.23
C LEU A 76 -8.76 -8.74 -15.11
N GLU A 77 -9.46 -9.31 -14.14
CA GLU A 77 -8.87 -9.93 -12.94
C GLU A 77 -7.94 -8.97 -12.17
N LEU A 78 -8.26 -7.66 -12.22
CA LEU A 78 -7.61 -6.63 -11.42
C LEU A 78 -8.39 -6.44 -10.11
N ARG A 79 -7.69 -6.47 -8.98
CA ARG A 79 -8.24 -6.08 -7.69
C ARG A 79 -8.11 -4.56 -7.53
N VAL A 80 -9.12 -3.91 -6.94
CA VAL A 80 -9.01 -2.53 -6.50
C VAL A 80 -8.56 -2.55 -5.03
N ALA A 81 -7.30 -2.20 -4.79
CA ALA A 81 -6.69 -2.18 -3.44
C ALA A 81 -7.34 -1.12 -2.58
N ALA A 82 -7.39 0.10 -3.09
CA ALA A 82 -7.95 1.24 -2.40
C ALA A 82 -8.41 2.33 -3.38
N VAL A 83 -9.08 3.34 -2.84
CA VAL A 83 -9.56 4.51 -3.56
C VAL A 83 -9.09 5.76 -2.85
N HIS A 84 -8.35 6.62 -3.53
CA HIS A 84 -7.99 7.94 -3.04
C HIS A 84 -9.17 8.90 -3.14
N ALA A 85 -9.55 9.50 -2.03
CA ALA A 85 -10.57 10.55 -1.98
C ALA A 85 -9.91 11.93 -2.00
N ASP A 86 -10.54 12.85 -2.74
CA ASP A 86 -10.31 14.27 -2.56
C ASP A 86 -10.69 14.71 -1.14
N TRP A 87 -9.82 15.51 -0.50
CA TRP A 87 -9.98 15.94 0.89
C TRP A 87 -11.30 16.70 1.12
N GLN A 88 -11.70 17.57 0.19
CA GLN A 88 -12.90 18.38 0.32
C GLN A 88 -14.15 17.52 0.19
N PHE A 89 -14.13 16.57 -0.74
CA PHE A 89 -15.22 15.61 -0.90
C PHE A 89 -15.36 14.72 0.33
N LEU A 90 -14.26 14.17 0.83
CA LEU A 90 -14.26 13.35 2.04
C LEU A 90 -14.79 14.12 3.27
N ARG A 91 -14.46 15.39 3.38
CA ARG A 91 -14.92 16.27 4.48
C ARG A 91 -16.40 16.64 4.37
N THR A 92 -16.90 16.93 3.15
CA THR A 92 -18.25 17.48 2.97
C THR A 92 -19.32 16.41 2.79
N ASP A 93 -18.98 15.27 2.21
CA ASP A 93 -19.91 14.16 1.95
C ASP A 93 -19.24 12.79 2.09
N PRO A 94 -18.79 12.43 3.31
CA PRO A 94 -18.13 11.16 3.57
C PRO A 94 -19.02 9.94 3.26
N ALA A 95 -20.33 10.07 3.41
CA ALA A 95 -21.26 8.97 3.11
C ALA A 95 -21.23 8.59 1.63
N THR A 96 -21.24 9.59 0.74
CA THR A 96 -21.13 9.34 -0.70
C THR A 96 -19.72 8.83 -1.06
N ALA A 97 -18.65 9.36 -0.44
CA ALA A 97 -17.29 8.85 -0.66
C ALA A 97 -17.14 7.36 -0.31
N ILE A 98 -17.72 6.95 0.82
CA ILE A 98 -17.77 5.56 1.26
C ILE A 98 -18.58 4.69 0.28
N ALA A 99 -19.76 5.17 -0.14
CA ALA A 99 -20.60 4.44 -1.09
C ALA A 99 -19.93 4.26 -2.46
N GLU A 100 -19.22 5.28 -2.96
CA GLU A 100 -18.47 5.21 -4.21
C GLU A 100 -17.28 4.24 -4.11
N THR A 101 -16.58 4.19 -2.96
CA THR A 101 -15.52 3.22 -2.72
C THR A 101 -16.03 1.78 -2.87
N LYS A 102 -17.19 1.47 -2.30
CA LYS A 102 -17.85 0.17 -2.46
C LYS A 102 -18.27 -0.09 -3.92
N ALA A 103 -18.81 0.92 -4.59
CA ALA A 103 -19.20 0.82 -6.00
C ALA A 103 -18.00 0.61 -6.93
N LEU A 104 -16.80 1.06 -6.54
CA LEU A 104 -15.52 0.78 -7.18
C LEU A 104 -14.95 -0.61 -6.85
N CYS A 105 -15.67 -1.43 -6.09
CA CYS A 105 -15.23 -2.75 -5.64
C CYS A 105 -14.03 -2.74 -4.68
N SER A 106 -13.85 -1.67 -3.93
CA SER A 106 -12.87 -1.59 -2.85
C SER A 106 -13.54 -1.54 -1.48
N ASP A 107 -12.80 -1.94 -0.46
CA ASP A 107 -13.17 -1.80 0.95
C ASP A 107 -12.24 -0.83 1.70
N THR A 108 -11.42 -0.05 0.98
CA THR A 108 -10.47 0.89 1.57
C THR A 108 -10.55 2.25 0.88
N LEU A 109 -10.77 3.28 1.69
CA LEU A 109 -10.85 4.68 1.28
C LEU A 109 -9.70 5.45 1.92
N ILE A 110 -8.89 6.13 1.10
CA ILE A 110 -7.68 6.81 1.54
C ILE A 110 -7.85 8.32 1.42
N LEU A 111 -7.54 9.06 2.49
CA LEU A 111 -7.28 10.50 2.38
C LEU A 111 -5.91 10.66 1.73
N ALA A 112 -5.92 11.09 0.47
CA ALA A 112 -4.76 11.06 -0.40
C ALA A 112 -3.79 12.22 -0.18
N TRP A 113 -4.31 13.41 0.15
CA TRP A 113 -3.50 14.62 0.19
C TRP A 113 -4.28 15.77 0.85
N LEU A 114 -3.54 16.65 1.53
CA LEU A 114 -4.07 17.88 2.11
C LEU A 114 -3.39 19.09 1.48
N PRO A 115 -4.14 20.11 1.00
CA PRO A 115 -3.54 21.32 0.49
C PRO A 115 -2.87 22.13 1.62
N GLU A 116 -1.91 22.96 1.26
CA GLU A 116 -1.09 23.68 2.22
C GLU A 116 -1.92 24.52 3.20
N ASP A 117 -3.00 25.15 2.74
CA ASP A 117 -3.88 25.98 3.57
C ASP A 117 -4.68 25.18 4.60
N GLN A 118 -4.73 23.85 4.48
CA GLN A 118 -5.41 22.94 5.41
C GLN A 118 -4.47 22.26 6.42
N ARG A 119 -3.15 22.54 6.37
CA ARG A 119 -2.11 21.83 7.14
C ARG A 119 -1.02 22.73 7.73
N GLN A 120 -1.29 24.04 7.89
CA GLN A 120 -0.31 25.03 8.36
C GLN A 120 -0.10 25.04 9.87
N THR A 121 -1.08 24.56 10.64
CA THR A 121 -1.06 24.63 12.12
C THR A 121 -1.43 23.29 12.74
N LEU A 122 -0.93 23.04 13.96
CA LEU A 122 -1.32 21.85 14.72
C LEU A 122 -2.83 21.78 15.01
N ALA A 123 -3.51 22.94 15.08
CA ALA A 123 -4.96 22.99 15.24
C ALA A 123 -5.69 22.43 14.00
N GLN A 124 -5.19 22.74 12.80
CA GLN A 124 -5.74 22.17 11.56
C GLN A 124 -5.51 20.64 11.48
N TRP A 125 -4.32 20.18 11.90
CA TRP A 125 -4.04 18.75 11.96
C TRP A 125 -4.96 18.00 12.93
N ARG A 126 -5.23 18.58 14.12
CA ARG A 126 -6.19 18.00 15.08
C ARG A 126 -7.62 18.03 14.59
N ASP A 127 -8.03 19.09 13.87
CA ASP A 127 -9.34 19.09 13.19
C ASP A 127 -9.46 17.94 12.20
N TRP A 128 -8.39 17.62 11.45
CA TRP A 128 -8.36 16.45 10.56
C TRP A 128 -8.41 15.13 11.32
N VAL A 129 -7.72 15.00 12.44
CA VAL A 129 -7.81 13.80 13.32
C VAL A 129 -9.26 13.59 13.77
N GLU A 130 -9.91 14.62 14.29
CA GLU A 130 -11.31 14.54 14.71
C GLU A 130 -12.24 14.13 13.55
N GLN A 131 -12.06 14.74 12.38
CA GLN A 131 -12.87 14.41 11.19
C GLN A 131 -12.65 12.97 10.74
N LEU A 132 -11.41 12.52 10.63
CA LEU A 132 -11.11 11.15 10.20
C LEU A 132 -11.62 10.11 11.20
N ASN A 133 -11.52 10.36 12.50
CA ASN A 133 -12.06 9.47 13.52
C ASN A 133 -13.60 9.34 13.40
N LEU A 134 -14.32 10.43 13.14
CA LEU A 134 -15.77 10.40 12.88
C LEU A 134 -16.10 9.66 11.58
N ILE A 135 -15.30 9.87 10.54
CA ILE A 135 -15.50 9.20 9.25
C ILE A 135 -15.21 7.70 9.37
N ALA A 136 -14.22 7.30 10.18
CA ALA A 136 -13.91 5.90 10.43
C ALA A 136 -15.09 5.15 11.08
N ASP A 137 -15.80 5.80 12.03
CA ASP A 137 -17.00 5.23 12.64
C ASP A 137 -18.14 5.02 11.60
N LEU A 138 -18.28 5.94 10.65
CA LEU A 138 -19.25 5.80 9.57
C LEU A 138 -18.84 4.70 8.60
N ALA A 139 -17.56 4.67 8.21
CA ALA A 139 -17.01 3.73 7.24
C ALA A 139 -17.06 2.28 7.76
N GLU A 140 -16.77 2.06 9.06
CA GLU A 140 -16.84 0.73 9.68
C GLU A 140 -18.24 0.11 9.57
N ARG A 141 -19.30 0.90 9.78
CA ARG A 141 -20.70 0.44 9.65
C ARG A 141 -21.02 -0.03 8.24
N GLU A 142 -20.32 0.51 7.26
CA GLU A 142 -20.47 0.21 5.84
C GLU A 142 -19.45 -0.85 5.36
N GLY A 143 -18.57 -1.34 6.24
CA GLY A 143 -17.53 -2.32 5.92
C GLY A 143 -16.40 -1.73 5.06
N VAL A 144 -16.12 -0.43 5.22
CA VAL A 144 -15.01 0.28 4.57
C VAL A 144 -14.00 0.71 5.63
N ARG A 145 -12.72 0.59 5.30
CA ARG A 145 -11.61 1.06 6.13
C ARG A 145 -11.15 2.43 5.67
N ILE A 146 -10.74 3.25 6.62
CA ILE A 146 -10.10 4.53 6.33
C ILE A 146 -8.60 4.37 6.46
N THR A 147 -7.86 4.97 5.55
CA THR A 147 -6.40 5.01 5.55
C THR A 147 -5.93 6.43 5.26
N TYR A 148 -4.79 6.81 5.81
CA TYR A 148 -4.13 8.09 5.58
C TYR A 148 -2.89 7.86 4.72
N HIS A 149 -2.75 8.60 3.61
CA HIS A 149 -1.55 8.57 2.78
C HIS A 149 -0.61 9.71 3.18
N ALA A 150 0.62 9.35 3.58
CA ALA A 150 1.61 10.31 4.06
C ALA A 150 2.62 10.68 2.97
N HIS A 151 2.99 11.98 2.94
CA HIS A 151 4.03 12.58 2.10
C HIS A 151 5.22 13.01 2.96
N ASP A 152 5.97 14.01 2.51
CA ASP A 152 7.09 14.60 3.26
C ASP A 152 6.66 15.68 4.25
N PHE A 153 5.59 16.39 3.94
CA PHE A 153 5.16 17.54 4.76
C PHE A 153 4.62 17.17 6.15
N GLU A 154 4.19 15.94 6.37
CA GLU A 154 3.81 15.45 7.70
C GLU A 154 5.01 15.31 8.63
N PHE A 155 6.22 15.27 8.09
CA PHE A 155 7.46 15.15 8.85
C PHE A 155 8.10 16.49 9.19
N ALA A 156 7.64 17.59 8.59
CA ALA A 156 8.08 18.94 8.93
C ALA A 156 7.50 19.39 10.29
N GLU A 157 8.36 19.88 11.19
CA GLU A 157 7.92 20.32 12.51
C GLU A 157 7.08 21.61 12.43
N ILE A 158 5.98 21.61 13.16
CA ILE A 158 5.15 22.77 13.44
C ILE A 158 5.16 22.94 14.98
N ASP A 159 5.68 24.06 15.48
CA ASP A 159 5.80 24.33 16.93
C ASP A 159 6.49 23.19 17.72
N GLY A 160 7.48 22.52 17.11
CA GLY A 160 8.25 21.44 17.70
C GLY A 160 7.56 20.06 17.71
N ILE A 161 6.44 19.92 16.99
CA ILE A 161 5.71 18.65 16.82
C ILE A 161 5.62 18.32 15.33
N ARG A 162 5.95 17.10 14.96
CA ARG A 162 5.74 16.63 13.58
C ARG A 162 4.30 16.14 13.44
N PRO A 163 3.57 16.58 12.43
CA PRO A 163 2.21 16.09 12.15
C PRO A 163 2.08 14.58 12.08
N ILE A 164 3.08 13.88 11.52
CA ILE A 164 3.04 12.42 11.45
C ILE A 164 2.97 11.77 12.85
N ASP A 165 3.72 12.28 13.83
CA ASP A 165 3.69 11.74 15.19
C ASP A 165 2.31 11.98 15.83
N LEU A 166 1.72 13.17 15.62
CA LEU A 166 0.37 13.49 16.08
C LEU A 166 -0.68 12.57 15.42
N LEU A 167 -0.58 12.32 14.10
CA LEU A 167 -1.48 11.43 13.39
C LEU A 167 -1.36 9.98 13.91
N MET A 168 -0.14 9.49 14.13
CA MET A 168 0.10 8.15 14.67
C MET A 168 -0.48 7.96 16.08
N ASP A 169 -0.41 9.01 16.91
CA ASP A 169 -0.85 8.97 18.31
C ASP A 169 -2.35 9.22 18.49
N GLU A 170 -2.94 10.15 17.72
CA GLU A 170 -4.29 10.66 17.98
C GLU A 170 -5.36 10.07 17.00
N LEU A 171 -4.97 9.49 15.85
CA LEU A 171 -5.93 8.81 14.97
C LEU A 171 -6.40 7.49 15.60
N ASP A 172 -7.70 7.20 15.45
CA ASP A 172 -8.27 5.92 15.85
C ASP A 172 -7.41 4.75 15.33
N PRO A 173 -7.09 3.74 16.16
CA PRO A 173 -6.28 2.60 15.76
C PRO A 173 -6.80 1.80 14.56
N ARG A 174 -8.08 1.95 14.22
CA ARG A 174 -8.68 1.35 13.00
C ARG A 174 -8.26 2.02 11.72
N ILE A 175 -7.78 3.28 11.80
CA ILE A 175 -7.29 4.03 10.63
C ILE A 175 -5.89 3.57 10.31
N GLY A 176 -5.72 3.00 9.12
CA GLY A 176 -4.43 2.55 8.61
C GLY A 176 -3.59 3.70 8.03
N PHE A 177 -2.34 3.36 7.71
CA PHE A 177 -1.46 4.26 6.97
C PHE A 177 -1.03 3.60 5.65
N GLU A 178 -1.05 4.39 4.62
CA GLU A 178 -0.34 4.13 3.38
C GLU A 178 0.93 4.96 3.39
N LEU A 179 2.07 4.27 3.45
CA LEU A 179 3.36 4.92 3.44
C LEU A 179 3.94 4.91 2.03
N ASP A 180 4.65 5.97 1.71
CA ASP A 180 5.36 6.12 0.44
C ASP A 180 6.87 6.06 0.70
N THR A 181 7.56 5.14 0.05
CA THR A 181 8.99 4.89 0.27
C THR A 181 9.86 6.07 -0.13
N TYR A 182 9.48 6.79 -1.21
CA TYR A 182 10.17 7.99 -1.65
C TYR A 182 9.95 9.15 -0.68
N TRP A 183 8.68 9.45 -0.34
CA TRP A 183 8.36 10.60 0.50
C TRP A 183 8.94 10.45 1.91
N LEU A 184 8.96 9.24 2.48
CA LEU A 184 9.66 8.94 3.73
C LEU A 184 11.15 9.26 3.63
N ALA A 185 11.82 8.76 2.60
CA ALA A 185 13.25 8.99 2.41
C ALA A 185 13.55 10.48 2.09
N HIS A 186 12.69 11.15 1.31
CA HIS A 186 12.79 12.57 0.98
C HIS A 186 12.66 13.46 2.23
N ALA A 187 11.80 13.07 3.18
CA ALA A 187 11.69 13.70 4.48
C ALA A 187 12.87 13.43 5.42
N GLY A 188 13.85 12.60 5.01
CA GLY A 188 15.01 12.23 5.82
C GLY A 188 14.78 11.06 6.78
N GLU A 189 13.65 10.37 6.67
CA GLU A 189 13.35 9.16 7.45
C GLU A 189 13.99 7.92 6.80
N ASP A 190 14.29 6.92 7.62
CA ASP A 190 14.65 5.59 7.18
C ASP A 190 13.37 4.74 7.06
N PRO A 191 12.94 4.36 5.83
CA PRO A 191 11.69 3.62 5.65
C PRO A 191 11.64 2.29 6.41
N LEU A 192 12.77 1.57 6.52
CA LEU A 192 12.83 0.32 7.27
C LEU A 192 12.60 0.53 8.76
N ARG A 193 13.23 1.54 9.34
CA ARG A 193 13.06 1.88 10.76
C ARG A 193 11.67 2.41 11.04
N PHE A 194 11.11 3.20 10.12
CA PHE A 194 9.75 3.70 10.26
C PHE A 194 8.74 2.56 10.26
N LEU A 195 8.83 1.64 9.31
CA LEU A 195 8.01 0.43 9.27
C LEU A 195 8.15 -0.42 10.53
N GLN A 196 9.35 -0.59 11.08
CA GLN A 196 9.56 -1.36 12.30
C GLN A 196 8.84 -0.75 13.51
N ARG A 197 8.81 0.58 13.61
CA ARG A 197 8.15 1.30 14.72
C ARG A 197 6.63 1.29 14.63
N HIS A 198 6.09 1.27 13.42
CA HIS A 198 4.65 1.47 13.15
C HIS A 198 4.01 0.28 12.43
N ALA A 199 4.53 -0.93 12.67
CA ALA A 199 4.14 -2.17 11.98
C ALA A 199 2.63 -2.47 12.00
N ASP A 200 1.98 -2.14 13.09
CA ASP A 200 0.56 -2.38 13.36
C ASP A 200 -0.38 -1.37 12.70
N ARG A 201 0.17 -0.28 12.18
CA ARG A 201 -0.61 0.80 11.57
C ARG A 201 -0.51 0.83 10.04
N VAL A 202 0.55 0.27 9.45
CA VAL A 202 0.79 0.32 8.01
C VAL A 202 0.05 -0.79 7.28
N THR A 203 -0.79 -0.41 6.31
CA THR A 203 -1.63 -1.33 5.54
C THR A 203 -1.27 -1.39 4.06
N HIS A 204 -0.74 -0.28 3.51
CA HIS A 204 -0.39 -0.11 2.10
C HIS A 204 0.98 0.53 1.98
N LEU A 205 1.68 0.24 0.88
CA LEU A 205 2.93 0.90 0.53
C LEU A 205 2.90 1.37 -0.92
N HIS A 206 3.18 2.65 -1.14
CA HIS A 206 3.63 3.12 -2.44
C HIS A 206 5.11 2.80 -2.60
N LEU A 207 5.39 2.03 -3.64
CA LEU A 207 6.74 1.72 -4.07
C LEU A 207 7.19 2.80 -5.05
N LYS A 208 7.83 3.83 -4.54
CA LYS A 208 8.54 4.86 -5.29
C LYS A 208 10.01 4.79 -4.95
N ASP A 209 10.89 4.86 -5.94
CA ASP A 209 12.33 4.85 -5.73
C ASP A 209 12.92 6.25 -5.80
N MET A 210 14.11 6.43 -5.26
CA MET A 210 14.81 7.71 -5.19
C MET A 210 16.21 7.60 -5.80
N ALA A 211 16.49 8.42 -6.79
CA ALA A 211 17.81 8.53 -7.38
C ALA A 211 18.82 9.16 -6.40
N ALA A 212 20.11 9.03 -6.71
CA ALA A 212 21.19 9.54 -5.86
C ALA A 212 21.17 11.08 -5.68
N ASP A 213 20.53 11.80 -6.58
CA ASP A 213 20.35 13.26 -6.50
C ASP A 213 19.09 13.69 -5.77
N GLY A 214 18.30 12.74 -5.26
CA GLY A 214 17.06 12.98 -4.53
C GLY A 214 15.80 13.07 -5.41
N SER A 215 15.93 12.97 -6.74
CA SER A 215 14.77 12.94 -7.63
C SER A 215 14.07 11.57 -7.60
N MET A 216 12.82 11.51 -8.09
CA MET A 216 12.11 10.23 -8.23
C MET A 216 12.76 9.37 -9.32
N ALA A 217 12.81 8.07 -9.10
CA ALA A 217 13.29 7.07 -10.05
C ALA A 217 12.24 5.95 -10.22
N ASP A 218 12.34 5.22 -11.32
CA ASP A 218 11.58 4.00 -11.48
C ASP A 218 12.04 2.95 -10.46
N VAL A 219 11.14 2.12 -10.01
CA VAL A 219 11.44 1.07 -9.01
C VAL A 219 12.60 0.20 -9.47
N GLY A 220 13.65 0.14 -8.67
CA GLY A 220 14.86 -0.62 -8.95
C GLY A 220 15.95 0.16 -9.70
N GLU A 221 15.68 1.39 -10.12
CA GLU A 221 16.67 2.30 -10.74
C GLU A 221 17.20 3.35 -9.76
N GLY A 222 16.64 3.41 -8.54
CA GLY A 222 17.06 4.30 -7.48
C GLY A 222 18.03 3.66 -6.49
N THR A 223 18.07 4.23 -5.29
CA THR A 223 19.00 3.86 -4.22
C THR A 223 18.32 3.29 -2.98
N LEU A 224 16.99 3.28 -2.94
CA LEU A 224 16.27 2.76 -1.79
C LEU A 224 16.36 1.23 -1.70
N PRO A 225 16.47 0.66 -0.50
CA PRO A 225 16.57 -0.79 -0.31
C PRO A 225 15.18 -1.45 -0.44
N LEU A 226 14.49 -1.27 -1.58
CA LEU A 226 13.09 -1.65 -1.77
C LEU A 226 12.82 -3.13 -1.52
N ALA A 227 13.74 -4.02 -1.91
CA ALA A 227 13.60 -5.45 -1.62
C ALA A 227 13.50 -5.72 -0.10
N GLN A 228 14.34 -5.06 0.71
CA GLN A 228 14.31 -5.20 2.16
C GLN A 228 13.04 -4.58 2.77
N ILE A 229 12.62 -3.42 2.24
CA ILE A 229 11.38 -2.75 2.66
C ILE A 229 10.16 -3.65 2.39
N ILE A 230 10.06 -4.24 1.20
CA ILE A 230 8.97 -5.14 0.83
C ILE A 230 8.96 -6.38 1.74
N ILE A 231 10.11 -7.04 1.94
CA ILE A 231 10.21 -8.22 2.82
C ILE A 231 9.79 -7.86 4.25
N GLN A 232 10.27 -6.75 4.78
CA GLN A 232 9.93 -6.28 6.12
C GLN A 232 8.42 -5.98 6.25
N ALA A 233 7.85 -5.28 5.28
CA ALA A 233 6.43 -4.95 5.25
C ALA A 233 5.55 -6.22 5.17
N GLN A 234 5.92 -7.20 4.34
CA GLN A 234 5.22 -8.49 4.27
C GLN A 234 5.25 -9.24 5.62
N GLN A 235 6.39 -9.25 6.30
CA GLN A 235 6.52 -9.85 7.64
C GLN A 235 5.61 -9.18 8.68
N GLN A 236 5.30 -7.91 8.50
CA GLN A 236 4.41 -7.12 9.32
C GLN A 236 2.94 -7.20 8.90
N GLY A 237 2.62 -7.94 7.83
CA GLY A 237 1.25 -8.16 7.36
C GLY A 237 0.77 -7.18 6.31
N VAL A 238 1.61 -6.27 5.81
CA VAL A 238 1.27 -5.42 4.64
C VAL A 238 1.08 -6.30 3.42
N ARG A 239 0.00 -6.05 2.67
CA ARG A 239 -0.37 -6.88 1.51
C ARG A 239 -0.49 -6.11 0.21
N HIS A 240 -0.56 -4.79 0.27
CA HIS A 240 -0.74 -3.90 -0.87
C HIS A 240 0.55 -3.13 -1.15
N PHE A 241 1.12 -3.37 -2.33
CA PHE A 241 2.36 -2.78 -2.80
C PHE A 241 2.10 -2.15 -4.15
N LEU A 242 2.05 -0.82 -4.20
CA LEU A 242 1.55 -0.07 -5.35
C LEU A 242 2.68 0.74 -5.97
N VAL A 243 3.05 0.42 -7.20
CA VAL A 243 4.04 1.19 -7.96
C VAL A 243 3.45 2.55 -8.30
N GLU A 244 4.17 3.60 -8.00
CA GLU A 244 3.82 4.96 -8.40
C GLU A 244 5.05 5.77 -8.79
N ARG A 245 4.86 6.67 -9.75
CA ARG A 245 5.80 7.74 -10.10
C ARG A 245 5.05 8.97 -10.58
N ASP A 246 5.24 10.13 -9.91
CA ASP A 246 4.44 11.33 -10.14
C ASP A 246 4.89 12.14 -11.35
N ASP A 247 6.20 12.08 -11.66
CA ASP A 247 6.91 12.94 -12.62
C ASP A 247 7.41 12.20 -13.87
N ALA A 248 6.94 10.96 -14.11
CA ALA A 248 7.38 10.16 -15.24
C ALA A 248 7.12 10.87 -16.58
N SER A 249 8.17 11.06 -17.39
CA SER A 249 8.04 11.60 -18.75
C SER A 249 7.33 10.65 -19.70
N ASP A 250 7.49 9.32 -19.49
CA ASP A 250 6.71 8.25 -20.11
C ASP A 250 6.16 7.32 -19.00
N PRO A 251 4.94 7.59 -18.50
CA PRO A 251 4.37 6.84 -17.39
C PRO A 251 4.15 5.36 -17.71
N TRP A 252 3.95 5.00 -18.96
CA TRP A 252 3.77 3.62 -19.36
C TRP A 252 5.08 2.84 -19.38
N ALA A 253 6.16 3.46 -19.86
CA ALA A 253 7.50 2.88 -19.77
C ALA A 253 7.94 2.74 -18.31
N SER A 254 7.65 3.74 -17.47
CA SER A 254 7.92 3.72 -16.03
C SER A 254 7.22 2.56 -15.32
N LEU A 255 5.91 2.37 -15.54
CA LEU A 255 5.18 1.23 -14.98
C LEU A 255 5.74 -0.11 -15.46
N ALA A 256 6.10 -0.25 -16.75
CA ALA A 256 6.66 -1.48 -17.29
C ALA A 256 8.02 -1.80 -16.65
N ALA A 257 8.94 -0.84 -16.62
CA ALA A 257 10.28 -1.00 -16.06
C ALA A 257 10.23 -1.33 -14.56
N SER A 258 9.39 -0.62 -13.81
CA SER A 258 9.19 -0.85 -12.38
C SER A 258 8.67 -2.26 -12.07
N LEU A 259 7.70 -2.75 -12.85
CA LEU A 259 7.17 -4.11 -12.66
C LEU A 259 8.21 -5.17 -13.01
N ASP A 260 9.00 -4.99 -14.07
CA ASP A 260 10.06 -5.91 -14.44
C ASP A 260 11.17 -5.95 -13.39
N SER A 261 11.54 -4.81 -12.82
CA SER A 261 12.49 -4.71 -11.70
C SER A 261 11.98 -5.46 -10.46
N LEU A 262 10.70 -5.28 -10.10
CA LEU A 262 10.09 -5.99 -8.95
C LEU A 262 10.06 -7.51 -9.15
N ARG A 263 9.78 -7.98 -10.39
CA ARG A 263 9.82 -9.42 -10.72
C ARG A 263 11.23 -10.00 -10.62
N ALA A 264 12.25 -9.21 -10.87
CA ALA A 264 13.66 -9.61 -10.77
C ALA A 264 14.21 -9.50 -9.33
N MET A 265 13.53 -8.80 -8.42
CA MET A 265 14.00 -8.64 -7.04
C MET A 265 13.97 -9.96 -6.27
N PRO A 266 14.97 -10.25 -5.42
CA PRO A 266 15.00 -11.41 -4.54
C PRO A 266 14.08 -11.21 -3.34
N LEU A 267 12.77 -11.34 -3.55
CA LEU A 267 11.74 -11.14 -2.50
C LEU A 267 11.47 -12.40 -1.66
N GLN A 268 12.28 -13.45 -1.81
CA GLN A 268 12.21 -14.64 -0.96
C GLN A 268 12.98 -14.42 0.33
N GLN A 269 12.37 -14.77 1.45
CA GLN A 269 13.06 -14.78 2.74
C GLN A 269 14.18 -15.80 2.68
N ASP A 270 15.38 -15.39 3.05
CA ASP A 270 16.48 -16.32 3.28
C ASP A 270 16.15 -17.16 4.54
N THR A 271 15.54 -18.32 4.35
CA THR A 271 15.17 -19.25 5.43
C THR A 271 16.40 -19.80 6.18
N THR A 272 17.62 -19.48 5.73
CA THR A 272 18.87 -19.90 6.35
C THR A 272 19.28 -19.09 7.59
N SER A 273 18.69 -17.91 7.82
CA SER A 273 19.05 -17.03 8.96
C SER A 273 18.47 -17.46 10.32
N ASN A 274 17.48 -18.35 10.35
CA ASN A 274 16.87 -18.82 11.60
C ASN A 274 17.64 -19.95 12.33
N ALA A 275 18.73 -20.46 11.75
CA ALA A 275 19.53 -21.51 12.37
C ALA A 275 20.43 -21.03 13.54
N PHE A 276 20.57 -19.71 13.74
CA PHE A 276 21.44 -19.15 14.79
C PHE A 276 20.73 -18.74 16.09
N ARG A 277 19.40 -18.81 16.16
CA ARG A 277 18.65 -18.45 17.40
C ARG A 277 18.30 -19.61 18.33
N SER A 278 18.59 -20.86 17.97
CA SER A 278 18.29 -22.04 18.78
C SER A 278 19.50 -22.67 19.49
N ALA A 279 20.65 -22.01 19.49
CA ALA A 279 21.86 -22.49 20.19
C ALA A 279 22.28 -21.49 21.27
N ASN A 280 21.54 -21.43 22.36
CA ASN A 280 22.11 -21.14 23.69
C ASN A 280 21.23 -21.79 24.77
N PRO A 281 21.81 -22.62 25.61
CA PRO A 281 21.13 -23.33 26.70
C PRO A 281 20.75 -22.41 27.87
#